data_8635cff117663d98666eeea413357202
#
_entry.id   8635cff117663d98666eeea413357202
#
_cell.length_a   1.000
_cell.length_b   1.000
_cell.length_c   1.000
_cell.angle_alpha   90.00
_cell.angle_beta   90.00
_cell.angle_gamma   90.00
#
_symmetry.space_group_name_H-M   'P 1'
#
loop_
_entity.id
_entity.type
_entity.pdbx_description
1 polymer ?
#
loop_
_entity_poly.entity_id
_entity_poly.type
_entity_poly.pdbx_seq_one_letter_code
_entity_poly.pdbx_strand_id
1 'polypeptide(L)'
;METELNIDIIIEIQKGTDIKYKYDPTKKAIFCDKIINISKYYQYNQGVIPNTLGENGNTLEVILLMDEPLLPGTYINCKFLGYLDTIENTKKNPIMIMCPSNKISTKYIDFIDINNSINILKTNSREIIRHFIYEKKQIEENKSVKISEFYGKDEATEIFIEALTKFSNKQKICSNKNKITNYFEKI
;
A
#
# COMPACT_ATOMS: atom_id res chain seq x y z
N MET A 1 -22.90 16.34 -1.04
CA MET A 1 -22.33 14.98 -0.93
C MET A 1 -20.85 15.08 -1.28
N GLU A 2 -19.98 14.94 -0.30
CA GLU A 2 -18.54 14.82 -0.59
C GLU A 2 -18.35 13.58 -1.46
N THR A 3 -17.71 13.76 -2.61
CA THR A 3 -17.37 12.65 -3.49
C THR A 3 -16.28 11.85 -2.81
N GLU A 4 -16.60 10.65 -2.34
CA GLU A 4 -15.64 9.72 -1.74
C GLU A 4 -14.48 9.48 -2.71
N LEU A 5 -13.26 9.74 -2.25
CA LEU A 5 -12.05 9.51 -3.05
C LEU A 5 -11.81 8.01 -3.21
N ASN A 6 -11.96 7.52 -4.43
CA ASN A 6 -11.69 6.12 -4.77
C ASN A 6 -10.48 6.05 -5.70
N ILE A 7 -9.55 5.15 -5.39
CA ILE A 7 -8.31 4.96 -6.15
C ILE A 7 -8.10 3.48 -6.47
N ASP A 8 -7.35 3.22 -7.54
CA ASP A 8 -6.96 1.86 -7.90
C ASP A 8 -5.65 1.48 -7.21
N ILE A 9 -5.62 0.29 -6.64
CA ILE A 9 -4.44 -0.34 -6.08
C ILE A 9 -4.07 -1.59 -6.89
N ILE A 10 -2.80 -2.01 -6.82
CA ILE A 10 -2.31 -3.25 -7.44
C ILE A 10 -2.02 -4.25 -6.33
N ILE A 11 -2.56 -5.45 -6.44
CA ILE A 11 -2.29 -6.53 -5.50
C ILE A 11 -0.93 -7.15 -5.81
N GLU A 12 -0.08 -7.28 -4.78
CA GLU A 12 1.22 -7.97 -4.85
C GLU A 12 1.22 -9.28 -4.07
N ILE A 13 0.42 -9.37 -3.00
CA ILE A 13 0.35 -10.55 -2.13
C ILE A 13 -1.11 -10.93 -1.94
N GLN A 14 -1.42 -12.15 -2.31
CA GLN A 14 -2.74 -12.73 -2.11
C GLN A 14 -2.93 -13.14 -0.65
N LYS A 15 -4.11 -12.88 -0.10
CA LYS A 15 -4.53 -13.42 1.19
C LYS A 15 -4.43 -14.95 1.20
N GLY A 16 -3.87 -15.51 2.27
CA GLY A 16 -3.73 -16.97 2.45
C GLY A 16 -2.50 -17.57 1.78
N THR A 17 -1.53 -16.76 1.32
CA THR A 17 -0.26 -17.23 0.76
C THR A 17 0.93 -16.70 1.55
N ASP A 18 2.10 -17.24 1.27
CA ASP A 18 3.41 -16.80 1.75
C ASP A 18 4.29 -16.24 0.61
N ILE A 19 3.71 -16.06 -0.58
CA ILE A 19 4.44 -15.63 -1.77
C ILE A 19 4.17 -14.15 -2.04
N LYS A 20 5.26 -13.39 -2.18
CA LYS A 20 5.21 -12.02 -2.67
C LYS A 20 5.57 -11.96 -4.15
N TYR A 21 4.77 -11.23 -4.91
CA TYR A 21 4.96 -11.01 -6.33
C TYR A 21 5.29 -9.55 -6.63
N LYS A 22 5.97 -9.31 -7.74
CA LYS A 22 6.20 -7.99 -8.31
C LYS A 22 5.95 -7.98 -9.79
N TYR A 23 5.52 -6.85 -10.30
CA TYR A 23 5.41 -6.61 -11.74
C TYR A 23 6.72 -6.03 -12.29
N ASP A 24 7.28 -6.68 -13.31
CA ASP A 24 8.43 -6.18 -14.07
C ASP A 24 7.92 -5.47 -15.34
N PRO A 25 8.01 -4.14 -15.42
CA PRO A 25 7.54 -3.41 -16.60
C PRO A 25 8.34 -3.68 -17.86
N THR A 26 9.61 -4.11 -17.73
CA THR A 26 10.46 -4.43 -18.89
C THR A 26 10.07 -5.76 -19.53
N LYS A 27 9.75 -6.75 -18.70
CA LYS A 27 9.30 -8.07 -19.14
C LYS A 27 7.80 -8.13 -19.38
N LYS A 28 7.06 -7.11 -18.92
CA LYS A 28 5.58 -7.06 -18.93
C LYS A 28 4.98 -8.31 -18.26
N ALA A 29 5.59 -8.78 -17.19
CA ALA A 29 5.23 -10.01 -16.50
C ALA A 29 5.26 -9.84 -14.98
N ILE A 30 4.47 -10.65 -14.30
CA ILE A 30 4.53 -10.82 -12.85
C ILE A 30 5.55 -11.92 -12.55
N PHE A 31 6.43 -11.68 -11.58
CA PHE A 31 7.40 -12.67 -11.11
C PHE A 31 7.30 -12.85 -9.60
N CYS A 32 7.71 -14.02 -9.12
CA CYS A 32 7.86 -14.28 -7.70
C CYS A 32 9.07 -13.49 -7.18
N ASP A 33 8.81 -12.52 -6.31
CA ASP A 33 9.88 -11.71 -5.70
C ASP A 33 10.55 -12.46 -4.56
N LYS A 34 9.74 -13.07 -3.69
CA LYS A 34 10.22 -13.90 -2.58
C LYS A 34 9.12 -14.80 -2.01
N ILE A 35 9.54 -15.88 -1.37
CA ILE A 35 8.70 -16.72 -0.51
C ILE A 35 9.10 -16.41 0.93
N ILE A 36 8.11 -16.07 1.76
CA ILE A 36 8.33 -15.58 3.10
C ILE A 36 7.95 -16.68 4.07
N ASN A 37 8.95 -17.28 4.71
CA ASN A 37 8.73 -18.30 5.73
C ASN A 37 8.24 -17.67 7.04
N ILE A 38 7.02 -17.16 7.04
CA ILE A 38 6.34 -16.72 8.25
C ILE A 38 5.54 -17.86 8.86
N SER A 39 5.43 -17.89 10.18
CA SER A 39 4.66 -18.89 10.92
C SER A 39 3.15 -18.87 10.59
N LYS A 40 2.67 -17.83 9.94
CA LYS A 40 1.27 -17.65 9.52
C LYS A 40 1.22 -17.04 8.11
N TYR A 41 0.34 -17.58 7.26
CA TYR A 41 0.03 -17.00 5.96
C TYR A 41 -0.46 -15.56 6.07
N TYR A 42 -0.28 -14.78 5.01
CA TYR A 42 -0.81 -13.43 4.92
C TYR A 42 -2.33 -13.42 5.14
N GLN A 43 -2.77 -12.73 6.19
CA GLN A 43 -4.19 -12.69 6.58
C GLN A 43 -5.01 -11.73 5.74
N TYR A 44 -4.37 -10.84 5.00
CA TYR A 44 -4.98 -9.82 4.16
C TYR A 44 -4.33 -9.81 2.79
N ASN A 45 -5.10 -9.41 1.76
CA ASN A 45 -4.48 -9.01 0.51
C ASN A 45 -3.61 -7.78 0.76
N GLN A 46 -2.44 -7.74 0.15
CA GLN A 46 -1.55 -6.58 0.22
C GLN A 46 -1.19 -6.14 -1.18
N GLY A 47 -0.93 -4.85 -1.31
CA GLY A 47 -0.58 -4.27 -2.57
C GLY A 47 0.07 -2.90 -2.40
N VAL A 48 0.05 -2.14 -3.48
CA VAL A 48 0.64 -0.81 -3.55
C VAL A 48 -0.30 0.16 -4.28
N ILE A 49 -0.16 1.44 -3.98
CA ILE A 49 -0.81 2.50 -4.74
C ILE A 49 0.13 2.94 -5.87
N PRO A 50 -0.16 2.67 -7.14
CA PRO A 50 0.72 3.03 -8.24
C PRO A 50 0.91 4.56 -8.33
N ASN A 51 2.03 4.97 -8.91
CA ASN A 51 2.38 6.39 -9.10
C ASN A 51 2.49 7.21 -7.81
N THR A 52 2.83 6.59 -6.70
CA THR A 52 3.11 7.24 -5.42
C THR A 52 4.57 7.08 -5.03
N LEU A 53 5.09 8.00 -4.23
CA LEU A 53 6.46 7.97 -3.69
C LEU A 53 6.45 8.39 -2.22
N GLY A 54 6.65 7.43 -1.31
CA GLY A 54 6.79 7.66 0.11
C GLY A 54 8.13 8.29 0.50
N GLU A 55 8.29 8.66 1.77
CA GLU A 55 9.54 9.22 2.29
C GLU A 55 10.70 8.20 2.27
N ASN A 56 10.39 6.92 2.38
CA ASN A 56 11.35 5.83 2.25
C ASN A 56 11.83 5.59 0.80
N GLY A 57 11.26 6.30 -0.18
CA GLY A 57 11.57 6.17 -1.60
C GLY A 57 10.82 5.07 -2.33
N ASN A 58 9.92 4.35 -1.64
CA ASN A 58 9.07 3.29 -2.19
C ASN A 58 7.65 3.79 -2.49
N THR A 59 6.91 3.02 -3.26
CA THR A 59 5.48 3.17 -3.46
C THR A 59 4.73 2.93 -2.15
N LEU A 60 3.63 3.63 -1.90
CA LEU A 60 2.81 3.44 -0.70
C LEU A 60 2.26 2.01 -0.64
N GLU A 61 2.53 1.32 0.46
CA GLU A 61 2.02 -0.02 0.74
C GLU A 61 0.56 0.03 1.22
N VAL A 62 -0.22 -0.99 0.87
CA VAL A 62 -1.64 -1.12 1.24
C VAL A 62 -1.92 -2.47 1.89
N ILE A 63 -2.68 -2.46 2.97
CA ILE A 63 -3.44 -3.62 3.45
C ILE A 63 -4.89 -3.44 3.00
N LEU A 64 -5.39 -4.40 2.23
CA LEU A 64 -6.76 -4.40 1.74
C LEU A 64 -7.63 -5.27 2.65
N LEU A 65 -8.56 -4.63 3.34
CA LEU A 65 -9.55 -5.30 4.20
C LEU A 65 -10.69 -5.81 3.33
N MET A 66 -10.58 -7.08 2.95
CA MET A 66 -11.65 -7.83 2.30
C MET A 66 -11.53 -9.33 2.62
N ASP A 67 -12.63 -10.05 2.47
CA ASP A 67 -12.66 -11.47 2.80
C ASP A 67 -12.10 -12.34 1.68
N GLU A 68 -12.32 -11.95 0.45
CA GLU A 68 -11.96 -12.71 -0.75
C GLU A 68 -10.46 -12.53 -1.08
N PRO A 69 -9.72 -13.61 -1.41
CA PRO A 69 -8.37 -13.52 -1.91
C PRO A 69 -8.36 -12.99 -3.36
N LEU A 70 -7.42 -12.11 -3.69
CA LEU A 70 -7.24 -11.58 -5.04
C LEU A 70 -5.90 -12.03 -5.63
N LEU A 71 -5.91 -12.35 -6.91
CA LEU A 71 -4.69 -12.72 -7.63
C LEU A 71 -3.71 -11.54 -7.70
N PRO A 72 -2.39 -11.79 -7.56
CA PRO A 72 -1.38 -10.77 -7.78
C PRO A 72 -1.45 -10.16 -9.18
N GLY A 73 -1.25 -8.84 -9.26
CA GLY A 73 -1.41 -8.07 -10.50
C GLY A 73 -2.83 -7.55 -10.74
N THR A 74 -3.81 -7.96 -9.93
CA THR A 74 -5.16 -7.42 -10.02
C THR A 74 -5.18 -5.95 -9.62
N TYR A 75 -5.79 -5.11 -10.46
CA TYR A 75 -6.19 -3.76 -10.10
C TYR A 75 -7.57 -3.80 -9.45
N ILE A 76 -7.73 -3.15 -8.33
CA ILE A 76 -9.02 -3.04 -7.64
C ILE A 76 -9.24 -1.62 -7.16
N ASN A 77 -10.46 -1.11 -7.39
CA ASN A 77 -10.86 0.22 -6.94
C ASN A 77 -11.24 0.19 -5.46
N CYS A 78 -10.59 1.04 -4.66
CA CYS A 78 -10.65 1.04 -3.20
C CYS A 78 -10.87 2.44 -2.64
N LYS A 79 -11.32 2.50 -1.40
CA LYS A 79 -11.43 3.70 -0.59
C LYS A 79 -10.56 3.61 0.65
N PHE A 80 -10.08 4.76 1.14
CA PHE A 80 -9.30 4.86 2.36
C PHE A 80 -10.18 4.62 3.59
N LEU A 81 -9.63 3.90 4.55
CA LEU A 81 -10.14 3.82 5.92
C LEU A 81 -9.22 4.52 6.91
N GLY A 82 -7.93 4.63 6.57
CA GLY A 82 -6.90 5.23 7.39
C GLY A 82 -5.53 4.68 7.04
N TYR A 83 -4.58 4.84 7.93
CA TYR A 83 -3.25 4.23 7.82
C TYR A 83 -2.69 3.83 9.18
N LEU A 84 -1.74 2.91 9.16
CA LEU A 84 -0.90 2.56 10.29
C LEU A 84 0.45 3.25 10.15
N ASP A 85 0.81 4.09 11.12
CA ASP A 85 2.11 4.75 11.13
C ASP A 85 3.21 3.77 11.51
N THR A 86 4.19 3.61 10.64
CA THR A 86 5.37 2.79 10.89
C THR A 86 6.65 3.53 10.51
N ILE A 87 7.73 3.20 11.20
CA ILE A 87 9.07 3.72 10.92
C ILE A 87 9.97 2.55 10.63
N GLU A 88 10.57 2.53 9.45
CA GLU A 88 11.55 1.54 9.01
C GLU A 88 12.93 2.19 8.83
N ASN A 89 13.95 1.70 9.54
CA ASN A 89 15.30 2.24 9.41
C ASN A 89 15.34 3.77 9.46
N THR A 90 14.65 4.38 10.44
CA THR A 90 14.55 5.83 10.67
C THR A 90 13.68 6.61 9.68
N LYS A 91 13.09 5.99 8.66
CA LYS A 91 12.20 6.65 7.70
C LYS A 91 10.75 6.27 7.93
N LYS A 92 9.86 7.23 7.77
CA LYS A 92 8.41 6.95 7.81
C LYS A 92 8.02 6.05 6.65
N ASN A 93 7.24 5.04 6.95
CA ASN A 93 6.64 4.10 6.00
C ASN A 93 5.18 3.84 6.37
N PRO A 94 4.27 4.80 6.13
CA PRO A 94 2.86 4.64 6.44
C PRO A 94 2.27 3.51 5.58
N ILE A 95 1.53 2.60 6.22
CA ILE A 95 0.84 1.49 5.55
C ILE A 95 -0.63 1.85 5.46
N MET A 96 -1.12 2.06 4.24
CA MET A 96 -2.51 2.43 3.99
C MET A 96 -3.45 1.27 4.32
N ILE A 97 -4.54 1.55 5.00
CA ILE A 97 -5.61 0.60 5.29
C ILE A 97 -6.80 1.00 4.42
N MET A 98 -7.20 0.08 3.55
CA MET A 98 -8.22 0.33 2.54
C MET A 98 -9.23 -0.81 2.48
N CYS A 99 -10.40 -0.54 1.90
CA CYS A 99 -11.38 -1.57 1.54
C CYS A 99 -11.88 -1.33 0.10
N PRO A 100 -12.53 -2.33 -0.53
CA PRO A 100 -13.15 -2.14 -1.84
C PRO A 100 -14.12 -0.96 -1.83
N SER A 101 -14.12 -0.19 -2.92
CA SER A 101 -15.11 0.89 -3.09
C SER A 101 -16.53 0.33 -3.21
N ASN A 102 -17.51 1.18 -2.96
CA ASN A 102 -18.92 0.79 -3.06
C ASN A 102 -19.34 0.35 -4.48
N LYS A 103 -18.54 0.71 -5.52
CA LYS A 103 -18.72 0.24 -6.89
C LYS A 103 -18.35 -1.24 -7.05
N ILE A 104 -17.37 -1.70 -6.27
CA ILE A 104 -16.90 -3.10 -6.33
C ILE A 104 -17.79 -3.99 -5.46
N SER A 105 -18.13 -3.53 -4.25
CA SER A 105 -18.97 -4.30 -3.35
C SER A 105 -19.70 -3.41 -2.34
N THR A 106 -21.02 -3.58 -2.24
CA THR A 106 -21.83 -2.91 -1.22
C THR A 106 -21.61 -3.48 0.19
N LYS A 107 -20.94 -4.62 0.33
CA LYS A 107 -20.58 -5.24 1.62
C LYS A 107 -19.77 -4.31 2.51
N TYR A 108 -19.00 -3.39 1.90
CA TYR A 108 -18.09 -2.48 2.59
C TYR A 108 -18.63 -1.04 2.68
N ILE A 109 -19.93 -0.83 2.44
CA ILE A 109 -20.53 0.51 2.40
C ILE A 109 -20.41 1.24 3.74
N ASP A 110 -20.54 0.49 4.84
CA ASP A 110 -20.45 1.04 6.21
C ASP A 110 -19.02 1.17 6.73
N PHE A 111 -18.00 0.79 5.91
CA PHE A 111 -16.60 0.98 6.22
C PHE A 111 -16.23 2.41 5.87
N ILE A 112 -16.26 3.33 6.84
CA ILE A 112 -16.09 4.76 6.61
C ILE A 112 -14.70 5.22 7.04
N ASP A 113 -14.27 4.83 8.25
CA ASP A 113 -13.00 5.26 8.86
C ASP A 113 -12.52 4.21 9.86
N ILE A 114 -11.19 4.02 9.95
CA ILE A 114 -10.57 3.04 10.85
C ILE A 114 -10.87 3.33 12.32
N ASN A 115 -11.06 4.61 12.68
CA ASN A 115 -11.33 5.04 14.05
C ASN A 115 -12.79 4.92 14.42
N ASN A 116 -13.71 5.07 13.46
CA ASN A 116 -15.15 5.03 13.67
C ASN A 116 -15.78 3.65 13.39
N SER A 117 -15.01 2.74 12.84
CA SER A 117 -15.48 1.42 12.40
C SER A 117 -15.32 0.37 13.50
N ILE A 118 -15.69 0.70 14.74
CA ILE A 118 -15.58 -0.19 15.92
C ILE A 118 -16.30 -1.53 15.70
N ASN A 119 -17.38 -1.55 14.90
CA ASN A 119 -18.14 -2.76 14.59
C ASN A 119 -17.57 -3.58 13.42
N ILE A 120 -16.66 -3.02 12.62
CA ILE A 120 -16.20 -3.59 11.36
C ILE A 120 -14.86 -4.30 11.56
N LEU A 121 -13.98 -3.67 12.31
CA LEU A 121 -12.78 -4.29 12.82
C LEU A 121 -13.06 -4.63 14.29
N LYS A 122 -13.50 -5.87 14.57
CA LYS A 122 -13.52 -6.38 15.95
C LYS A 122 -12.26 -5.87 16.64
N THR A 123 -12.34 -5.47 17.88
CA THR A 123 -11.24 -4.87 18.66
C THR A 123 -9.89 -5.59 18.45
N ASN A 124 -9.95 -6.90 18.17
CA ASN A 124 -8.79 -7.72 17.86
C ASN A 124 -8.18 -7.48 16.47
N SER A 125 -8.89 -6.86 15.50
CA SER A 125 -8.36 -6.76 14.13
C SER A 125 -7.21 -5.75 14.02
N ARG A 126 -7.22 -4.66 14.79
CA ARG A 126 -6.11 -3.70 14.85
C ARG A 126 -4.85 -4.36 15.41
N GLU A 127 -4.98 -5.12 16.48
CA GLU A 127 -3.87 -5.85 17.09
C GLU A 127 -3.36 -6.96 16.15
N ILE A 128 -4.25 -7.62 15.42
CA ILE A 128 -3.87 -8.60 14.40
C ILE A 128 -3.07 -7.92 13.28
N ILE A 129 -3.50 -6.75 12.79
CA ILE A 129 -2.78 -5.98 11.77
C ILE A 129 -1.42 -5.55 12.30
N ARG A 130 -1.34 -4.99 13.52
CA ARG A 130 -0.06 -4.59 14.14
C ARG A 130 0.90 -5.77 14.24
N HIS A 131 0.44 -6.86 14.81
CA HIS A 131 1.25 -8.06 15.02
C HIS A 131 1.73 -8.65 13.69
N PHE A 132 0.83 -8.74 12.71
CA PHE A 132 1.16 -9.22 11.37
C PHE A 132 2.23 -8.36 10.69
N ILE A 133 2.11 -7.03 10.75
CA ILE A 133 3.09 -6.11 10.17
C ILE A 133 4.43 -6.22 10.89
N TYR A 134 4.42 -6.35 12.21
CA TYR A 134 5.62 -6.52 13.00
C TYR A 134 6.37 -7.81 12.62
N GLU A 135 5.68 -8.95 12.61
CA GLU A 135 6.27 -10.24 12.22
C GLU A 135 6.79 -10.19 10.78
N LYS A 136 5.99 -9.67 9.85
CA LYS A 136 6.38 -9.55 8.45
C LYS A 136 7.69 -8.80 8.27
N LYS A 137 7.79 -7.59 8.83
CA LYS A 137 8.94 -6.72 8.63
C LYS A 137 10.21 -7.26 9.32
N GLN A 138 10.07 -7.91 10.47
CA GLN A 138 11.18 -8.56 11.16
C GLN A 138 11.75 -9.74 10.34
N ILE A 139 10.89 -10.57 9.77
CA ILE A 139 11.28 -11.79 9.06
C ILE A 139 11.68 -11.50 7.61
N GLU A 140 10.89 -10.65 6.89
CA GLU A 140 11.14 -10.38 5.48
C GLU A 140 12.42 -9.61 5.20
N GLU A 141 12.74 -8.66 6.06
CA GLU A 141 13.69 -7.62 5.70
C GLU A 141 14.81 -7.44 6.71
N ASN A 142 14.79 -8.21 7.80
CA ASN A 142 15.73 -8.05 8.93
C ASN A 142 15.85 -6.58 9.38
N LYS A 143 14.74 -5.82 9.24
CA LYS A 143 14.66 -4.40 9.51
C LYS A 143 14.11 -4.12 10.90
N SER A 144 14.67 -3.13 11.55
CA SER A 144 14.05 -2.56 12.74
C SER A 144 12.79 -1.79 12.34
N VAL A 145 11.65 -2.22 12.83
CA VAL A 145 10.35 -1.57 12.62
C VAL A 145 9.79 -1.09 13.95
N LYS A 146 9.48 0.18 14.00
CA LYS A 146 8.65 0.76 15.06
C LYS A 146 7.24 0.97 14.50
N ILE A 147 6.26 0.39 15.15
CA ILE A 147 4.84 0.56 14.83
C ILE A 147 4.24 1.53 15.84
N SER A 148 3.56 2.55 15.35
CA SER A 148 2.91 3.58 16.17
C SER A 148 1.39 3.39 16.18
N GLU A 149 0.64 4.44 15.86
CA GLU A 149 -0.81 4.49 15.98
C GLU A 149 -1.51 4.36 14.62
N PHE A 150 -2.82 4.08 14.67
CA PHE A 150 -3.71 4.19 13.52
C PHE A 150 -4.24 5.62 13.41
N TYR A 151 -4.26 6.13 12.20
CA TYR A 151 -4.81 7.43 11.83
C TYR A 151 -5.98 7.24 10.87
N GLY A 152 -6.88 8.22 10.82
CA GLY A 152 -8.12 8.14 10.05
C GLY A 152 -7.93 8.33 8.54
N LYS A 153 -9.07 8.35 7.83
CA LYS A 153 -9.08 8.45 6.37
C LYS A 153 -8.58 9.80 5.86
N ASP A 154 -8.83 10.88 6.61
CA ASP A 154 -8.47 12.23 6.17
C ASP A 154 -6.95 12.39 6.16
N GLU A 155 -6.27 11.97 7.23
CA GLU A 155 -4.82 11.96 7.32
C GLU A 155 -4.18 10.99 6.30
N ALA A 156 -4.83 9.84 6.03
CA ALA A 156 -4.38 8.91 4.98
C ALA A 156 -4.46 9.56 3.59
N THR A 157 -5.51 10.33 3.35
CA THR A 157 -5.70 11.08 2.10
C THR A 157 -4.62 12.15 1.91
N GLU A 158 -4.26 12.86 2.97
CA GLU A 158 -3.17 13.86 2.93
C GLU A 158 -1.83 13.20 2.54
N ILE A 159 -1.46 12.09 3.19
CA ILE A 159 -0.25 11.34 2.85
C ILE A 159 -0.26 10.87 1.38
N PHE A 160 -1.40 10.41 0.89
CA PHE A 160 -1.53 10.00 -0.50
C PHE A 160 -1.28 11.15 -1.46
N ILE A 161 -1.87 12.33 -1.23
CA ILE A 161 -1.67 13.53 -2.05
C ILE A 161 -0.20 13.97 -2.06
N GLU A 162 0.46 13.95 -0.90
CA GLU A 162 1.89 14.23 -0.81
C GLU A 162 2.73 13.23 -1.63
N ALA A 163 2.42 11.94 -1.53
CA ALA A 163 3.16 10.90 -2.25
C ALA A 163 2.96 10.99 -3.77
N LEU A 164 1.78 11.35 -4.25
CA LEU A 164 1.51 11.66 -5.66
C LEU A 164 2.34 12.86 -6.14
N THR A 165 2.38 13.91 -5.34
CA THR A 165 3.14 15.13 -5.66
C THR A 165 4.63 14.85 -5.76
N LYS A 166 5.19 14.10 -4.80
CA LYS A 166 6.59 13.67 -4.80
C LYS A 166 6.92 12.83 -6.05
N PHE A 167 6.04 11.90 -6.42
CA PHE A 167 6.21 11.07 -7.61
C PHE A 167 6.22 11.90 -8.90
N SER A 168 5.24 12.81 -9.05
CA SER A 168 5.13 13.71 -10.22
C SER A 168 6.36 14.60 -10.38
N ASN A 169 6.88 15.15 -9.28
CA ASN A 169 8.08 15.99 -9.29
C ASN A 169 9.32 15.18 -9.69
N LYS A 170 9.46 13.95 -9.20
CA LYS A 170 10.55 13.05 -9.59
C LYS A 170 10.53 12.75 -11.09
N GLN A 171 9.36 12.49 -11.66
CA GLN A 171 9.21 12.25 -13.10
C GLN A 171 9.62 13.47 -13.95
N LYS A 172 9.20 14.68 -13.54
CA LYS A 172 9.60 15.93 -14.24
C LYS A 172 11.12 16.12 -14.23
N ILE A 173 11.78 15.85 -13.09
CA ILE A 173 13.26 15.95 -12.98
C ILE A 173 13.94 14.94 -13.90
N CYS A 174 13.46 13.68 -13.93
CA CYS A 174 14.01 12.65 -14.81
C CYS A 174 13.83 13.00 -16.29
N SER A 175 12.66 13.49 -16.70
CA SER A 175 12.40 13.89 -18.09
C SER A 175 13.28 15.06 -18.53
N ASN A 176 13.51 16.03 -17.65
CA ASN A 176 14.40 17.15 -17.93
C ASN A 176 15.87 16.74 -18.05
N LYS A 177 16.35 15.84 -17.16
CA LYS A 177 17.71 15.28 -17.29
C LYS A 177 17.93 14.57 -18.62
N ASN A 178 16.98 13.73 -19.04
CA ASN A 178 17.09 13.03 -20.34
C ASN A 178 17.09 14.00 -21.53
N LYS A 179 16.36 15.10 -21.47
CA LYS A 179 16.40 16.15 -22.50
C LYS A 179 17.78 16.84 -22.56
N ILE A 180 18.37 17.12 -21.42
CA ILE A 180 19.70 17.75 -21.33
C ILE A 180 20.78 16.79 -21.84
N THR A 181 20.77 15.52 -21.44
CA THR A 181 21.73 14.50 -21.91
C THR A 181 21.64 14.34 -23.42
N ASN A 182 20.43 14.20 -23.98
CA ASN A 182 20.25 14.12 -25.47
C ASN A 182 20.64 15.39 -26.21
N TYR A 183 20.71 16.54 -25.55
CA TYR A 183 21.20 17.77 -26.16
C TYR A 183 22.74 17.75 -26.28
N PHE A 184 23.43 17.27 -25.24
CA PHE A 184 24.89 17.17 -25.23
C PHE A 184 25.44 16.02 -26.08
N GLU A 185 24.68 14.97 -26.35
CA GLU A 185 25.06 13.87 -27.25
C GLU A 185 24.93 14.25 -28.75
N LYS A 186 24.34 15.38 -29.07
CA LYS A 186 24.15 15.87 -30.45
C LYS A 186 25.11 16.99 -30.85
N ILE A 187 26.01 17.41 -29.95
CA ILE A 187 27.11 18.33 -30.20
C ILE A 187 28.40 17.54 -30.28
#